data_7f2e77523e74b3e589b3c2c8cb68012d
#
_entry.id   7f2e77523e74b3e589b3c2c8cb68012d
#
_cell.length_a   1.000
_cell.length_b   1.000
_cell.length_c   1.000
_cell.angle_alpha   90.00
_cell.angle_beta   90.00
_cell.angle_gamma   90.00
#
_symmetry.space_group_name_H-M   'P 1'
#
loop_
_entity.id
_entity.type
_entity.pdbx_description
1 polymer ?
#
loop_
_entity_poly.entity_id
_entity_poly.type
_entity_poly.pdbx_seq_one_letter_code
_entity_poly.pdbx_strand_id
1 'polypeptide(L)'
;VFDARTGELLSPNGRPRLVVGRADNDSLGADLAREVTGRSEGSRLLIARPLSSAPASDVPATPTTRLNTGEVVVIDILPTLASGQASAQVNGSGPLEVTMRDEGPVITHGDQLPSGPTVQPLLTGSGGQVRADDDIVVQYFVSGWSDGIERESTWRTGVPERVRLSELMPGLRPLLIDQKVGSRLAITLPPDQATGDDTLSIIIDILATAPAS
;
A
#
# COMPACT_ATOMS: atom_id res chain seq x y z
N VAL A 1 0.17 18.62 -4.25
CA VAL A 1 0.07 20.00 -3.76
C VAL A 1 -0.26 20.91 -4.92
N PHE A 2 -1.16 21.86 -4.72
CA PHE A 2 -1.63 22.79 -5.76
C PHE A 2 -1.45 24.23 -5.29
N ASP A 3 -1.16 25.12 -6.23
CA ASP A 3 -1.24 26.57 -5.99
C ASP A 3 -2.69 26.96 -5.73
N ALA A 4 -2.96 27.63 -4.61
CA ALA A 4 -4.33 27.94 -4.19
C ALA A 4 -5.01 29.00 -5.09
N ARG A 5 -4.25 29.79 -5.84
CA ARG A 5 -4.75 30.85 -6.71
C ARG A 5 -4.94 30.37 -8.15
N THR A 6 -3.99 29.60 -8.68
CA THR A 6 -3.99 29.18 -10.09
C THR A 6 -4.53 27.76 -10.29
N GLY A 7 -4.55 26.96 -9.23
CA GLY A 7 -4.87 25.54 -9.32
C GLY A 7 -3.75 24.71 -9.97
N GLU A 8 -2.60 25.29 -10.21
CA GLU A 8 -1.47 24.62 -10.82
C GLU A 8 -0.87 23.58 -9.87
N LEU A 9 -0.46 22.43 -10.41
CA LEU A 9 0.13 21.34 -9.64
C LEU A 9 1.58 21.66 -9.29
N LEU A 10 1.86 21.83 -7.99
CA LEU A 10 3.18 22.16 -7.43
C LEU A 10 3.99 20.91 -7.04
N SER A 11 3.38 19.74 -7.03
CA SER A 11 4.09 18.50 -6.66
C SER A 11 5.19 18.17 -7.66
N PRO A 12 6.40 17.79 -7.21
CA PRO A 12 7.46 17.35 -8.09
C PRO A 12 6.96 16.25 -9.05
N ASN A 13 7.27 16.38 -10.33
CA ASN A 13 6.88 15.42 -11.36
C ASN A 13 5.36 15.21 -11.56
N GLY A 14 4.51 16.06 -10.98
CA GLY A 14 3.06 15.94 -11.12
C GLY A 14 2.45 14.67 -10.48
N ARG A 15 3.16 13.99 -9.59
CA ARG A 15 2.74 12.71 -9.02
C ARG A 15 2.40 12.80 -7.54
N PRO A 16 1.45 11.98 -7.04
CA PRO A 16 1.24 11.84 -5.61
C PRO A 16 2.45 11.15 -4.97
N ARG A 17 2.76 11.54 -3.74
CA ARG A 17 3.77 10.87 -2.90
C ARG A 17 3.05 9.86 -2.01
N LEU A 18 3.46 8.60 -2.06
CA LEU A 18 3.05 7.58 -1.09
C LEU A 18 3.90 7.73 0.19
N VAL A 19 3.22 7.82 1.32
CA VAL A 19 3.84 7.80 2.65
C VAL A 19 3.22 6.64 3.42
N VAL A 20 4.06 5.76 3.95
CA VAL A 20 3.67 4.61 4.76
C VAL A 20 4.34 4.73 6.11
N GLY A 21 3.60 4.45 7.16
CA GLY A 21 4.07 4.54 8.54
C GLY A 21 3.07 5.18 9.47
N ARG A 22 3.55 5.60 10.65
CA ARG A 22 2.72 6.32 11.62
C ARG A 22 2.48 7.75 11.18
N ALA A 23 1.30 8.28 11.48
CA ALA A 23 0.98 9.69 11.26
C ALA A 23 1.64 10.55 12.36
N ASP A 24 2.95 10.68 12.30
CA ASP A 24 3.77 11.44 13.26
C ASP A 24 4.50 12.62 12.60
N ASN A 25 5.17 13.41 13.43
CA ASN A 25 5.87 14.60 12.98
C ASN A 25 7.06 14.29 12.07
N ASP A 26 7.71 13.14 12.26
CA ASP A 26 8.90 12.75 11.51
C ASP A 26 8.54 12.33 10.08
N SER A 27 7.40 11.66 9.93
CA SER A 27 6.91 11.15 8.63
C SER A 27 6.21 12.22 7.79
N LEU A 28 5.40 13.07 8.42
CA LEU A 28 4.50 14.01 7.73
C LEU A 28 4.81 15.48 8.00
N GLY A 29 5.59 15.77 9.04
CA GLY A 29 5.71 17.11 9.62
C GLY A 29 4.52 17.44 10.54
N ALA A 30 4.74 18.29 11.54
CA ALA A 30 3.81 18.54 12.64
C ALA A 30 2.41 18.99 12.19
N ASP A 31 2.33 19.81 11.15
CA ASP A 31 1.05 20.35 10.68
C ASP A 31 0.19 19.28 10.03
N LEU A 32 0.77 18.49 9.10
CA LEU A 32 0.02 17.43 8.42
C LEU A 32 -0.31 16.27 9.36
N ALA A 33 0.61 15.89 10.25
CA ALA A 33 0.37 14.84 11.24
C ALA A 33 -0.85 15.16 12.12
N ARG A 34 -0.97 16.42 12.59
CA ARG A 34 -2.12 16.86 13.37
C ARG A 34 -3.43 16.78 12.59
N GLU A 35 -3.45 17.16 11.32
CA GLU A 35 -4.66 17.15 10.49
C GLU A 35 -5.10 15.72 10.10
N VAL A 36 -4.16 14.79 9.98
CA VAL A 36 -4.43 13.38 9.60
C VAL A 36 -4.84 12.54 10.81
N THR A 37 -4.28 12.82 11.98
CA THR A 37 -4.54 12.04 13.20
C THR A 37 -6.05 12.00 13.54
N GLY A 38 -6.57 10.80 13.77
CA GLY A 38 -7.97 10.57 14.10
C GLY A 38 -8.95 10.65 12.91
N ARG A 39 -8.46 10.77 11.70
CA ARG A 39 -9.29 10.67 10.49
C ARG A 39 -9.50 9.22 10.08
N SER A 40 -10.66 8.95 9.51
CA SER A 40 -11.01 7.61 9.04
C SER A 40 -10.28 7.25 7.74
N GLU A 41 -9.96 5.97 7.59
CA GLU A 41 -9.50 5.40 6.33
C GLU A 41 -10.48 5.71 5.18
N GLY A 42 -9.98 5.91 3.97
CA GLY A 42 -10.76 6.31 2.80
C GLY A 42 -11.10 7.80 2.75
N SER A 43 -10.71 8.60 3.77
CA SER A 43 -10.97 10.04 3.78
C SER A 43 -10.03 10.78 2.84
N ARG A 44 -10.56 11.85 2.20
CA ARG A 44 -9.77 12.84 1.47
C ARG A 44 -9.80 14.17 2.21
N LEU A 45 -8.62 14.69 2.53
CA LEU A 45 -8.42 15.98 3.18
C LEU A 45 -7.92 17.01 2.16
N LEU A 46 -8.47 18.22 2.24
CA LEU A 46 -7.96 19.39 1.54
C LEU A 46 -7.48 20.39 2.60
N ILE A 47 -6.18 20.66 2.63
CA ILE A 47 -5.55 21.51 3.62
C ILE A 47 -4.99 22.72 2.90
N ALA A 48 -5.60 23.90 3.16
CA ALA A 48 -5.07 25.17 2.68
C ALA A 48 -4.06 25.71 3.67
N ARG A 49 -2.87 26.06 3.19
CA ARG A 49 -1.81 26.64 4.02
C ARG A 49 -1.04 27.73 3.26
N PRO A 50 -0.41 28.67 3.96
CA PRO A 50 0.51 29.62 3.30
C PRO A 50 1.63 28.85 2.63
N LEU A 51 2.07 29.29 1.44
CA LEU A 51 3.31 28.76 0.85
C LEU A 51 4.44 28.98 1.86
N SER A 52 5.08 27.88 2.26
CA SER A 52 6.29 27.95 3.09
C SER A 52 7.35 28.66 2.25
N SER A 53 7.58 29.93 2.55
CA SER A 53 8.67 30.66 1.90
C SER A 53 9.99 29.95 2.18
N ALA A 54 10.76 29.66 1.13
CA ALA A 54 12.17 29.35 1.25
C ALA A 54 12.87 30.33 2.22
N PRO A 55 14.02 29.93 2.84
CA PRO A 55 14.67 30.73 3.87
C PRO A 55 14.78 32.17 3.42
N ALA A 56 14.39 33.08 4.31
CA ALA A 56 14.30 34.51 4.08
C ALA A 56 15.56 35.03 3.38
N SER A 57 15.43 35.36 2.10
CA SER A 57 16.30 36.31 1.48
C SER A 57 16.02 37.67 2.16
N ASP A 58 17.06 38.37 2.59
CA ASP A 58 17.01 39.67 3.28
C ASP A 58 16.41 40.83 2.44
N VAL A 59 15.41 40.54 1.63
CA VAL A 59 14.67 41.56 0.89
C VAL A 59 13.39 41.90 1.66
N PRO A 60 13.21 43.14 2.12
CA PRO A 60 12.00 43.54 2.82
C PRO A 60 10.79 43.39 1.90
N ALA A 61 10.01 42.35 2.13
CA ALA A 61 8.77 42.12 1.39
C ALA A 61 7.74 43.18 1.80
N THR A 62 7.24 43.92 0.83
CA THR A 62 6.09 44.82 1.03
C THR A 62 4.87 44.03 1.50
N PRO A 63 4.06 44.58 2.43
CA PRO A 63 2.93 43.88 3.03
C PRO A 63 1.88 43.31 2.05
N THR A 64 1.79 43.89 0.87
CA THR A 64 0.83 43.52 -0.18
C THR A 64 1.14 42.21 -0.89
N THR A 65 2.39 41.71 -0.84
CA THR A 65 2.82 40.52 -1.56
C THR A 65 2.50 39.21 -0.77
N ARG A 66 2.23 39.32 0.53
CA ARG A 66 2.01 38.15 1.42
C ARG A 66 0.59 37.59 1.39
N LEU A 67 -0.38 38.26 0.81
CA LEU A 67 -1.80 37.91 0.91
C LEU A 67 -2.31 36.95 -0.17
N ASN A 68 -1.46 36.53 -1.14
CA ASN A 68 -1.94 35.77 -2.29
C ASN A 68 -1.12 34.50 -2.62
N THR A 69 -0.24 34.04 -1.74
CA THR A 69 0.52 32.81 -1.98
C THR A 69 0.11 31.75 -0.97
N GLY A 70 -0.78 30.89 -1.39
CA GLY A 70 -1.22 29.72 -0.63
C GLY A 70 -1.05 28.46 -1.46
N GLU A 71 -0.94 27.35 -0.79
CA GLU A 71 -1.01 26.03 -1.41
C GLU A 71 -2.17 25.20 -0.84
N VAL A 72 -2.72 24.32 -1.65
CA VAL A 72 -3.67 23.31 -1.21
C VAL A 72 -3.00 21.95 -1.26
N VAL A 73 -2.87 21.32 -0.11
CA VAL A 73 -2.39 19.95 0.02
C VAL A 73 -3.61 19.03 0.00
N VAL A 74 -3.63 18.07 -0.91
CA VAL A 74 -4.62 17.00 -0.96
C VAL A 74 -3.99 15.75 -0.37
N ILE A 75 -4.64 15.17 0.64
CA ILE A 75 -4.20 13.93 1.30
C ILE A 75 -5.33 12.92 1.22
N ASP A 76 -5.04 11.74 0.67
CA ASP A 76 -5.91 10.57 0.73
C ASP A 76 -5.39 9.63 1.81
N ILE A 77 -6.24 9.31 2.78
CA ILE A 77 -5.96 8.32 3.81
C ILE A 77 -6.37 6.97 3.27
N LEU A 78 -5.37 6.13 3.02
CA LEU A 78 -5.59 4.82 2.41
C LEU A 78 -6.09 3.80 3.43
N PRO A 79 -6.87 2.78 3.00
CA PRO A 79 -7.19 1.63 3.84
C PRO A 79 -5.93 0.88 4.26
N THR A 80 -5.98 0.24 5.43
CA THR A 80 -4.94 -0.68 5.91
C THR A 80 -5.24 -2.14 5.61
N LEU A 81 -6.45 -2.43 5.12
CA LEU A 81 -6.89 -3.77 4.71
C LEU A 81 -7.53 -3.71 3.32
N ALA A 82 -7.48 -4.82 2.61
CA ALA A 82 -8.19 -4.97 1.34
C ALA A 82 -9.70 -4.80 1.52
N SER A 83 -10.33 -4.07 0.59
CA SER A 83 -11.75 -3.70 0.64
C SER A 83 -12.54 -4.16 -0.60
N GLY A 84 -12.00 -5.15 -1.34
CA GLY A 84 -12.63 -5.70 -2.53
C GLY A 84 -13.88 -6.55 -2.25
N GLN A 85 -14.54 -6.95 -3.32
CA GLN A 85 -15.66 -7.90 -3.24
C GLN A 85 -15.15 -9.34 -3.11
N ALA A 86 -15.86 -10.16 -2.34
CA ALA A 86 -15.54 -11.58 -2.23
C ALA A 86 -15.51 -12.23 -3.62
N SER A 87 -14.42 -12.95 -3.92
CA SER A 87 -14.30 -13.65 -5.18
C SER A 87 -15.24 -14.87 -5.22
N ALA A 88 -15.92 -15.06 -6.34
CA ALA A 88 -16.79 -16.23 -6.54
C ALA A 88 -16.03 -17.56 -6.52
N GLN A 89 -14.71 -17.54 -6.65
CA GLN A 89 -13.82 -18.71 -6.66
C GLN A 89 -13.41 -19.19 -5.27
N VAL A 90 -13.85 -18.53 -4.18
CA VAL A 90 -13.42 -18.84 -2.79
C VAL A 90 -14.04 -20.14 -2.23
N ASN A 91 -14.97 -20.75 -2.94
CA ASN A 91 -15.65 -21.98 -2.44
C ASN A 91 -14.79 -23.24 -2.62
N GLY A 92 -13.71 -23.36 -1.81
CA GLY A 92 -13.07 -24.66 -1.53
C GLY A 92 -12.20 -25.27 -2.63
N SER A 93 -11.82 -24.54 -3.68
CA SER A 93 -11.08 -25.09 -4.82
C SER A 93 -9.59 -24.70 -4.89
N GLY A 94 -9.07 -23.97 -3.91
CA GLY A 94 -7.66 -23.56 -3.87
C GLY A 94 -6.81 -24.38 -2.91
N PRO A 95 -5.48 -24.32 -3.04
CA PRO A 95 -4.56 -25.00 -2.14
C PRO A 95 -4.53 -24.44 -0.72
N LEU A 96 -5.06 -23.22 -0.53
CA LEU A 96 -5.10 -22.53 0.76
C LEU A 96 -6.54 -22.19 1.14
N GLU A 97 -6.92 -22.58 2.36
CA GLU A 97 -8.10 -22.04 3.03
C GLU A 97 -7.67 -20.96 4.00
N VAL A 98 -8.28 -19.77 3.91
CA VAL A 98 -7.87 -18.59 4.67
C VAL A 98 -9.02 -18.04 5.49
N THR A 99 -8.80 -17.95 6.79
CA THR A 99 -9.71 -17.27 7.72
C THR A 99 -9.04 -16.02 8.26
N MET A 100 -9.68 -14.85 8.13
CA MET A 100 -9.20 -13.62 8.70
C MET A 100 -9.63 -13.50 10.16
N ARG A 101 -8.67 -13.17 11.03
CA ARG A 101 -8.86 -12.82 12.45
C ARG A 101 -8.31 -11.44 12.75
N ASP A 102 -8.56 -10.92 13.94
CA ASP A 102 -8.07 -9.59 14.35
C ASP A 102 -6.54 -9.51 14.32
N GLU A 103 -5.85 -10.61 14.63
CA GLU A 103 -4.38 -10.69 14.64
C GLU A 103 -3.78 -10.95 13.24
N GLY A 104 -4.61 -11.20 12.23
CA GLY A 104 -4.18 -11.50 10.86
C GLY A 104 -4.79 -12.77 10.27
N PRO A 105 -4.29 -13.22 9.11
CA PRO A 105 -4.79 -14.40 8.44
C PRO A 105 -4.33 -15.68 9.15
N VAL A 106 -5.25 -16.66 9.21
CA VAL A 106 -4.96 -18.04 9.59
C VAL A 106 -5.12 -18.88 8.34
N ILE A 107 -4.04 -19.61 8.00
CA ILE A 107 -3.98 -20.46 6.79
C ILE A 107 -4.13 -21.92 7.18
N THR A 108 -5.01 -22.63 6.46
CA THR A 108 -5.06 -24.09 6.45
C THR A 108 -4.65 -24.57 5.07
N HIS A 109 -3.69 -25.47 5.02
CA HIS A 109 -3.22 -26.06 3.77
C HIS A 109 -4.13 -27.19 3.32
N GLY A 110 -4.34 -27.31 2.02
CA GLY A 110 -4.97 -28.50 1.41
C GLY A 110 -4.04 -29.71 1.45
N ASP A 111 -4.59 -30.88 1.11
CA ASP A 111 -3.87 -32.17 1.17
C ASP A 111 -2.73 -32.30 0.16
N GLN A 112 -2.72 -31.48 -0.88
CA GLN A 112 -1.76 -31.58 -1.98
C GLN A 112 -0.90 -30.32 -2.09
N LEU A 113 0.42 -30.51 -2.05
CA LEU A 113 1.38 -29.47 -2.35
C LEU A 113 1.25 -29.06 -3.82
N PRO A 114 1.05 -27.76 -4.13
CA PRO A 114 1.03 -27.28 -5.51
C PRO A 114 2.36 -27.53 -6.23
N SER A 115 2.29 -27.98 -7.49
CA SER A 115 3.47 -28.26 -8.29
C SER A 115 4.12 -27.01 -8.91
N GLY A 116 3.53 -25.86 -8.71
CA GLY A 116 3.99 -24.56 -9.23
C GLY A 116 3.34 -23.39 -8.51
N PRO A 117 3.70 -22.16 -8.88
CA PRO A 117 3.09 -20.97 -8.31
C PRO A 117 1.58 -20.96 -8.53
N THR A 118 0.82 -20.61 -7.50
CA THR A 118 -0.62 -20.43 -7.62
C THR A 118 -1.03 -19.08 -7.08
N VAL A 119 -2.09 -18.50 -7.63
CA VAL A 119 -2.74 -17.31 -7.12
C VAL A 119 -4.24 -17.54 -7.05
N GLN A 120 -4.80 -17.31 -5.87
CA GLN A 120 -6.23 -17.44 -5.58
C GLN A 120 -6.73 -16.09 -5.07
N PRO A 121 -7.57 -15.36 -5.84
CA PRO A 121 -8.20 -14.16 -5.36
C PRO A 121 -9.22 -14.48 -4.26
N LEU A 122 -9.02 -13.96 -3.06
CA LEU A 122 -9.99 -14.02 -1.96
C LEU A 122 -10.95 -12.83 -2.02
N LEU A 123 -10.40 -11.64 -2.30
CA LEU A 123 -11.14 -10.43 -2.60
C LEU A 123 -10.66 -9.86 -3.92
N THR A 124 -11.60 -9.38 -4.74
CA THR A 124 -11.29 -8.67 -5.98
C THR A 124 -11.52 -7.19 -5.79
N GLY A 125 -10.44 -6.41 -5.89
CA GLY A 125 -10.47 -4.97 -5.76
C GLY A 125 -11.10 -4.28 -6.98
N SER A 126 -11.46 -3.00 -6.79
CA SER A 126 -12.00 -2.15 -7.85
C SER A 126 -11.09 -0.94 -8.17
N GLY A 127 -9.95 -0.82 -7.47
CA GLY A 127 -9.01 0.28 -7.66
C GLY A 127 -8.14 0.16 -8.90
N GLY A 128 -7.10 0.98 -8.96
CA GLY A 128 -6.13 0.98 -10.06
C GLY A 128 -5.42 -0.38 -10.23
N GLN A 129 -5.02 -0.66 -11.45
CA GLN A 129 -4.27 -1.89 -11.80
C GLN A 129 -2.79 -1.71 -11.49
N VAL A 130 -2.17 -2.73 -10.91
CA VAL A 130 -0.73 -2.80 -10.64
C VAL A 130 0.03 -3.01 -11.95
N ARG A 131 1.04 -2.20 -12.19
CA ARG A 131 1.91 -2.27 -13.37
C ARG A 131 3.30 -2.77 -12.98
N ALA A 132 4.03 -3.29 -13.96
CA ALA A 132 5.33 -3.92 -13.74
C ALA A 132 6.39 -3.02 -13.06
N ASP A 133 6.26 -1.70 -13.24
CA ASP A 133 7.23 -0.72 -12.72
C ASP A 133 6.67 0.09 -11.55
N ASP A 134 5.56 -0.37 -10.94
CA ASP A 134 4.96 0.33 -9.82
C ASP A 134 5.65 0.01 -8.49
N ASP A 135 5.60 0.99 -7.58
CA ASP A 135 5.65 0.75 -6.15
C ASP A 135 4.25 0.41 -5.67
N ILE A 136 4.11 -0.58 -4.82
CA ILE A 136 2.83 -0.96 -4.21
C ILE A 136 2.90 -0.82 -2.69
N VAL A 137 1.77 -0.53 -2.07
CA VAL A 137 1.60 -0.61 -0.62
C VAL A 137 0.81 -1.86 -0.32
N VAL A 138 1.35 -2.71 0.51
CA VAL A 138 0.80 -4.02 0.83
C VAL A 138 0.75 -4.29 2.32
N GLN A 139 -0.23 -5.09 2.71
CA GLN A 139 -0.27 -5.81 3.97
C GLN A 139 -0.08 -7.28 3.64
N TYR A 140 0.87 -7.97 4.28
CA TYR A 140 1.17 -9.35 3.91
C TYR A 140 1.51 -10.24 5.11
N PHE A 141 1.31 -11.51 4.90
CA PHE A 141 1.68 -12.61 5.80
C PHE A 141 2.33 -13.73 4.99
N VAL A 142 3.44 -14.23 5.47
CA VAL A 142 4.18 -15.33 4.85
C VAL A 142 4.41 -16.43 5.87
N SER A 143 4.09 -17.66 5.51
CA SER A 143 4.40 -18.86 6.29
C SER A 143 4.99 -19.96 5.43
N GLY A 144 5.72 -20.88 6.05
CA GLY A 144 6.15 -22.11 5.39
C GLY A 144 4.98 -23.04 5.17
N TRP A 145 4.97 -23.76 4.06
CA TRP A 145 3.95 -24.80 3.80
C TRP A 145 4.13 -26.01 4.71
N SER A 146 5.39 -26.48 4.90
CA SER A 146 5.68 -27.72 5.60
C SER A 146 5.42 -27.66 7.11
N ASP A 147 5.58 -26.50 7.71
CA ASP A 147 5.51 -26.30 9.16
C ASP A 147 4.44 -25.31 9.62
N GLY A 148 3.85 -24.55 8.70
CA GLY A 148 2.87 -23.50 9.01
C GLY A 148 3.44 -22.32 9.81
N ILE A 149 4.76 -22.27 10.04
CA ILE A 149 5.38 -21.26 10.86
C ILE A 149 5.45 -19.94 10.09
N GLU A 150 5.01 -18.85 10.73
CA GLU A 150 5.14 -17.50 10.21
C GLU A 150 6.62 -17.15 9.98
N ARG A 151 6.94 -16.70 8.79
CA ARG A 151 8.25 -16.17 8.41
C ARG A 151 8.28 -14.65 8.54
N GLU A 152 7.21 -14.02 8.05
CA GLU A 152 7.09 -12.57 8.02
C GLU A 152 5.63 -12.12 8.02
N SER A 153 5.32 -10.99 8.70
CA SER A 153 3.95 -10.46 8.74
C SER A 153 3.94 -8.97 9.06
N THR A 154 3.29 -8.19 8.24
CA THR A 154 2.97 -6.79 8.53
C THR A 154 1.71 -6.65 9.40
N TRP A 155 0.83 -7.66 9.45
CA TRP A 155 -0.33 -7.66 10.37
C TRP A 155 0.08 -7.56 11.84
N ARG A 156 1.22 -8.15 12.22
CA ARG A 156 1.72 -8.08 13.59
C ARG A 156 2.02 -6.66 14.05
N THR A 157 2.49 -5.80 13.17
CA THR A 157 2.78 -4.39 13.45
C THR A 157 1.59 -3.48 13.18
N GLY A 158 0.63 -3.92 12.39
CA GLY A 158 -0.48 -3.15 11.87
C GLY A 158 -0.05 -2.04 10.89
N VAL A 159 1.21 -2.06 10.44
CA VAL A 159 1.76 -1.05 9.52
C VAL A 159 2.04 -1.71 8.18
N PRO A 160 1.32 -1.33 7.11
CA PRO A 160 1.60 -1.77 5.76
C PRO A 160 3.01 -1.42 5.32
N GLU A 161 3.50 -2.09 4.29
CA GLU A 161 4.81 -1.85 3.72
C GLU A 161 4.70 -1.35 2.28
N ARG A 162 5.59 -0.40 1.90
CA ARG A 162 5.79 0.01 0.53
C ARG A 162 6.90 -0.82 -0.07
N VAL A 163 6.61 -1.56 -1.11
CA VAL A 163 7.57 -2.41 -1.82
C VAL A 163 7.61 -2.06 -3.29
N ARG A 164 8.79 -2.13 -3.87
CA ARG A 164 8.97 -2.00 -5.31
C ARG A 164 8.76 -3.35 -5.97
N LEU A 165 7.89 -3.41 -6.99
CA LEU A 165 7.54 -4.66 -7.64
C LEU A 165 8.76 -5.40 -8.22
N SER A 166 9.76 -4.63 -8.73
CA SER A 166 10.99 -5.18 -9.29
C SER A 166 11.92 -5.84 -8.26
N GLU A 167 11.73 -5.55 -6.98
CA GLU A 167 12.56 -6.07 -5.86
C GLU A 167 11.94 -7.31 -5.20
N LEU A 168 10.70 -7.67 -5.57
CA LEU A 168 10.03 -8.86 -5.07
C LEU A 168 10.64 -10.15 -5.61
N MET A 169 10.38 -11.24 -4.89
CA MET A 169 10.75 -12.60 -5.33
C MET A 169 10.31 -12.85 -6.79
N PRO A 170 11.14 -13.50 -7.61
CA PRO A 170 10.84 -13.71 -9.03
C PRO A 170 9.48 -14.35 -9.30
N GLY A 171 9.06 -15.31 -8.47
CA GLY A 171 7.77 -15.97 -8.59
C GLY A 171 6.57 -15.12 -8.14
N LEU A 172 6.77 -14.18 -7.20
CA LEU A 172 5.70 -13.33 -6.67
C LEU A 172 5.33 -12.20 -7.63
N ARG A 173 6.33 -11.57 -8.23
CA ARG A 173 6.16 -10.40 -9.10
C ARG A 173 5.11 -10.60 -10.22
N PRO A 174 5.18 -11.65 -11.06
CA PRO A 174 4.22 -11.82 -12.15
C PRO A 174 2.79 -12.06 -11.67
N LEU A 175 2.61 -12.59 -10.45
CA LEU A 175 1.29 -12.86 -9.89
C LEU A 175 0.59 -11.60 -9.36
N LEU A 176 1.34 -10.53 -9.11
CA LEU A 176 0.82 -9.24 -8.63
C LEU A 176 0.56 -8.26 -9.78
N ILE A 177 1.23 -8.41 -10.92
CA ILE A 177 0.96 -7.58 -12.10
C ILE A 177 -0.49 -7.81 -12.55
N ASP A 178 -1.15 -6.73 -13.00
CA ASP A 178 -2.56 -6.69 -13.41
C ASP A 178 -3.59 -6.91 -12.29
N GLN A 179 -3.17 -7.20 -11.07
CA GLN A 179 -4.06 -7.20 -9.92
C GLN A 179 -4.54 -5.78 -9.62
N LYS A 180 -5.69 -5.66 -8.96
CA LYS A 180 -6.29 -4.35 -8.63
C LYS A 180 -6.06 -3.99 -7.17
N VAL A 181 -5.87 -2.71 -6.91
CA VAL A 181 -5.92 -2.15 -5.55
C VAL A 181 -7.25 -2.49 -4.90
N GLY A 182 -7.20 -2.92 -3.63
CA GLY A 182 -8.30 -3.46 -2.86
C GLY A 182 -8.43 -4.98 -2.93
N SER A 183 -7.59 -5.68 -3.72
CA SER A 183 -7.58 -7.15 -3.78
C SER A 183 -6.86 -7.75 -2.57
N ARG A 184 -7.33 -8.94 -2.16
CA ARG A 184 -6.64 -9.89 -1.28
C ARG A 184 -6.38 -11.18 -2.04
N LEU A 185 -5.15 -11.62 -2.03
CA LEU A 185 -4.70 -12.82 -2.75
C LEU A 185 -4.13 -13.83 -1.76
N ALA A 186 -4.44 -15.11 -1.98
CA ALA A 186 -3.71 -16.23 -1.39
C ALA A 186 -2.81 -16.83 -2.46
N ILE A 187 -1.52 -16.93 -2.17
CA ILE A 187 -0.49 -17.31 -3.13
C ILE A 187 0.34 -18.45 -2.54
N THR A 188 0.70 -19.43 -3.38
CA THR A 188 1.75 -20.40 -3.04
C THR A 188 2.91 -20.23 -4.00
N LEU A 189 4.13 -20.24 -3.46
CA LEU A 189 5.37 -20.18 -4.24
C LEU A 189 6.25 -21.36 -3.89
N PRO A 190 6.64 -22.20 -4.87
CA PRO A 190 7.61 -23.26 -4.65
C PRO A 190 9.01 -22.69 -4.40
N PRO A 191 9.95 -23.47 -3.79
CA PRO A 191 11.27 -23.01 -3.39
C PRO A 191 12.12 -22.41 -4.53
N ASP A 192 11.99 -22.95 -5.73
CA ASP A 192 12.71 -22.48 -6.94
C ASP A 192 12.31 -21.08 -7.40
N GLN A 193 11.19 -20.55 -6.91
CA GLN A 193 10.66 -19.24 -7.25
C GLN A 193 10.49 -18.30 -6.03
N ALA A 194 10.85 -18.80 -4.87
CA ALA A 194 10.78 -18.11 -3.58
C ALA A 194 12.20 -17.96 -2.98
N THR A 195 12.24 -17.54 -1.73
CA THR A 195 13.45 -17.56 -0.89
C THR A 195 13.39 -18.71 0.10
N GLY A 196 14.47 -19.50 0.22
CA GLY A 196 14.54 -20.65 1.13
C GLY A 196 14.22 -21.98 0.46
N ASP A 197 14.07 -23.03 1.30
CA ASP A 197 13.96 -24.41 0.86
C ASP A 197 12.54 -24.98 0.98
N ASP A 198 11.57 -24.15 1.43
CA ASP A 198 10.18 -24.55 1.60
C ASP A 198 9.26 -23.81 0.61
N THR A 199 8.13 -24.43 0.29
CA THR A 199 7.05 -23.70 -0.40
C THR A 199 6.47 -22.67 0.55
N LEU A 200 6.30 -21.45 0.06
CA LEU A 200 5.73 -20.36 0.83
C LEU A 200 4.23 -20.23 0.58
N SER A 201 3.49 -20.02 1.66
CA SER A 201 2.08 -19.63 1.66
C SER A 201 1.99 -18.16 2.01
N ILE A 202 1.46 -17.36 1.12
CA ILE A 202 1.46 -15.89 1.21
C ILE A 202 0.03 -15.38 1.12
N ILE A 203 -0.38 -14.55 2.08
CA ILE A 203 -1.59 -13.74 1.98
C ILE A 203 -1.15 -12.31 1.79
N ILE A 204 -1.68 -11.63 0.77
CA ILE A 204 -1.31 -10.25 0.45
C ILE A 204 -2.53 -9.41 0.10
N ASP A 205 -2.63 -8.25 0.76
CA ASP A 205 -3.58 -7.18 0.47
C ASP A 205 -2.87 -6.10 -0.34
N ILE A 206 -3.42 -5.72 -1.47
CA ILE A 206 -2.92 -4.62 -2.30
C ILE A 206 -3.69 -3.36 -1.94
N LEU A 207 -3.04 -2.42 -1.24
CA LEU A 207 -3.69 -1.23 -0.66
C LEU A 207 -3.55 0.01 -1.52
N ALA A 208 -2.44 0.13 -2.24
CA ALA A 208 -2.20 1.22 -3.19
C ALA A 208 -1.20 0.82 -4.25
N THR A 209 -1.18 1.56 -5.36
CA THR A 209 -0.16 1.48 -6.40
C THR A 209 0.20 2.88 -6.89
N ALA A 210 1.46 3.11 -7.19
CA ALA A 210 1.94 4.33 -7.83
C ALA A 210 3.17 4.02 -8.68
N PRO A 211 3.40 4.75 -9.79
CA PRO A 211 4.63 4.63 -10.54
C PRO A 211 5.85 4.81 -9.64
N ALA A 212 6.87 3.94 -9.80
CA ALA A 212 8.11 4.04 -9.05
C ALA A 212 8.76 5.43 -9.22
N SER A 213 9.28 5.97 -8.13
CA SER A 213 9.90 7.29 -8.04
C SER A 213 11.41 7.24 -8.28
#